data_81ef0766e82faab3e9f3b18b0ef06c3d
#
_entry.id   81ef0766e82faab3e9f3b18b0ef06c3d
#
_cell.length_a   1.000
_cell.length_b   1.000
_cell.length_c   1.000
_cell.angle_alpha   90.00
_cell.angle_beta   90.00
_cell.angle_gamma   90.00
#
_symmetry.space_group_name_H-M   'P 1'
#
loop_
_entity.id
_entity.type
_entity.pdbx_description
1 polymer ?
#
loop_
_entity_poly.entity_id
_entity_poly.type
_entity_poly.pdbx_seq_one_letter_code
_entity_poly.pdbx_strand_id
1 'polypeptide(L)'
;MIIARSPLRISLGGGGTDLPSYYRQNEGFLLAAAINKYVYVTVMRPFTPGIYLKYSKLEHVESVDQVQHPIIREGLKMMQLKSPQVELTTLADIPAGTGMGSSSAFTVSLLQVVHSYQKRYRSQLSLAEEACEIEIERMKQPIGKQDQ
;
A
#
# COMPACT_ATOMS: atom_id res chain seq x y z
N MET A 1 -10.19 -9.77 -13.18
CA MET A 1 -9.86 -9.50 -11.78
C MET A 1 -8.40 -9.85 -11.54
N ILE A 2 -7.68 -9.00 -10.81
CA ILE A 2 -6.30 -9.23 -10.39
C ILE A 2 -6.29 -9.19 -8.86
N ILE A 3 -5.50 -10.05 -8.24
CA ILE A 3 -5.34 -10.13 -6.79
C ILE A 3 -3.86 -10.05 -6.48
N ALA A 4 -3.45 -9.15 -5.59
CA ALA A 4 -2.14 -9.18 -4.97
C ALA A 4 -2.28 -9.43 -3.48
N ARG A 5 -1.23 -9.99 -2.89
CA ARG A 5 -1.11 -10.15 -1.44
C ARG A 5 0.31 -9.80 -1.00
N SER A 6 0.40 -9.16 0.15
CA SER A 6 1.67 -8.90 0.82
C SER A 6 1.64 -9.51 2.21
N PRO A 7 2.72 -10.18 2.65
CA PRO A 7 2.78 -10.74 3.99
C PRO A 7 2.87 -9.63 5.04
N LEU A 8 2.33 -9.91 6.21
CA LEU A 8 2.63 -9.15 7.41
C LEU A 8 3.98 -9.59 7.96
N ARG A 9 4.56 -8.81 8.89
CA ARG A 9 5.87 -9.09 9.47
C ARG A 9 5.86 -8.95 10.99
N ILE A 10 6.81 -9.64 11.62
CA ILE A 10 7.20 -9.42 13.01
C ILE A 10 8.58 -8.77 12.99
N SER A 11 8.75 -7.64 13.69
CA SER A 11 10.06 -7.01 13.91
C SER A 11 10.71 -7.65 15.12
N LEU A 12 11.87 -8.27 14.90
CA LEU A 12 12.63 -8.99 15.94
C LEU A 12 13.62 -8.06 16.66
N GLY A 13 14.11 -7.02 15.98
CA GLY A 13 15.02 -6.06 16.56
C GLY A 13 15.44 -4.97 15.57
N GLY A 14 15.98 -3.87 16.09
CA GLY A 14 16.48 -2.76 15.28
C GLY A 14 15.41 -1.78 14.79
N GLY A 15 14.13 -1.99 15.13
CA GLY A 15 13.06 -1.06 14.77
C GLY A 15 13.34 0.36 15.30
N GLY A 16 13.02 1.35 14.44
CA GLY A 16 13.37 2.75 14.69
C GLY A 16 14.67 3.21 14.00
N THR A 17 15.61 2.31 13.70
CA THR A 17 16.81 2.67 12.90
C THR A 17 16.45 2.90 11.43
N ASP A 18 15.28 2.46 11.01
CA ASP A 18 14.67 2.62 9.70
C ASP A 18 13.85 3.92 9.54
N LEU A 19 13.75 4.72 10.61
CA LEU A 19 13.11 6.04 10.56
C LEU A 19 13.99 7.06 9.84
N PRO A 20 13.40 7.99 9.03
CA PRO A 20 14.17 9.04 8.34
C PRO A 20 15.03 9.90 9.27
N SER A 21 14.57 10.14 10.49
CA SER A 21 15.32 10.88 11.52
C SER A 21 16.59 10.18 11.96
N TYR A 22 16.67 8.86 11.82
CA TYR A 22 17.83 8.07 12.18
C TYR A 22 18.71 7.75 10.97
N TYR A 23 18.18 7.08 9.91
CA TYR A 23 19.00 6.58 8.81
C TYR A 23 19.61 7.68 7.93
N ARG A 24 19.10 8.91 7.99
CA ARG A 24 19.70 10.04 7.27
C ARG A 24 21.01 10.52 7.90
N GLN A 25 21.30 10.13 9.13
CA GLN A 25 22.48 10.56 9.90
C GLN A 25 23.37 9.38 10.34
N ASN A 26 22.79 8.20 10.46
CA ASN A 26 23.47 7.01 10.97
C ASN A 26 23.13 5.81 10.09
N GLU A 27 23.99 4.80 10.09
CA GLU A 27 23.65 3.51 9.51
C GLU A 27 22.61 2.80 10.39
N GLY A 28 21.54 2.29 9.75
CA GLY A 28 20.49 1.52 10.41
C GLY A 28 20.62 0.04 10.12
N PHE A 29 20.24 -0.80 11.09
CA PHE A 29 20.10 -2.24 10.89
C PHE A 29 18.83 -2.72 11.58
N LEU A 30 18.07 -3.58 10.91
CA LEU A 30 16.89 -4.19 11.49
C LEU A 30 16.82 -5.67 11.09
N LEU A 31 16.14 -6.45 11.92
CA LEU A 31 15.82 -7.84 11.66
C LEU A 31 14.30 -8.03 11.78
N ALA A 32 13.68 -8.42 10.69
CA ALA A 32 12.26 -8.70 10.63
C ALA A 32 12.00 -10.03 9.93
N ALA A 33 10.89 -10.68 10.24
CA ALA A 33 10.46 -11.91 9.61
C ALA A 33 9.04 -11.76 9.05
N ALA A 34 8.87 -12.11 7.78
CA ALA A 34 7.55 -12.25 7.19
C ALA A 34 6.81 -13.44 7.83
N ILE A 35 5.52 -13.27 8.05
CA ILE A 35 4.66 -14.31 8.64
C ILE A 35 3.60 -14.78 7.66
N ASN A 36 3.01 -15.94 7.92
CA ASN A 36 1.93 -16.50 7.09
C ASN A 36 0.56 -15.84 7.41
N LYS A 37 0.55 -14.51 7.37
CA LYS A 37 -0.65 -13.66 7.46
C LYS A 37 -0.50 -12.55 6.44
N TYR A 38 -1.58 -12.21 5.75
CA TYR A 38 -1.51 -11.39 4.56
C TYR A 38 -2.54 -10.27 4.56
N VAL A 39 -2.21 -9.21 3.84
CA VAL A 39 -3.18 -8.26 3.30
C VAL A 39 -3.37 -8.57 1.83
N TYR A 40 -4.62 -8.59 1.40
CA TYR A 40 -5.02 -8.84 0.02
C TYR A 40 -5.67 -7.59 -0.54
N VAL A 41 -5.30 -7.22 -1.75
CA VAL A 41 -5.99 -6.19 -2.52
C VAL A 41 -6.39 -6.79 -3.86
N THR A 42 -7.64 -6.58 -4.23
CA THR A 42 -8.16 -7.00 -5.54
C THR A 42 -8.47 -5.77 -6.37
N VAL A 43 -8.26 -5.88 -7.68
CA VAL A 43 -8.70 -4.87 -8.64
C VAL A 43 -9.47 -5.52 -9.77
N MET A 44 -10.55 -4.87 -10.17
CA MET A 44 -11.31 -5.25 -11.36
C MET A 44 -11.85 -4.00 -12.06
N ARG A 45 -12.24 -4.18 -13.31
CA ARG A 45 -12.96 -3.16 -14.05
C ARG A 45 -14.46 -3.37 -13.84
N PRO A 46 -15.17 -2.45 -13.18
CA PRO A 46 -16.62 -2.54 -13.04
C PRO A 46 -17.30 -2.28 -14.38
N PHE A 47 -18.56 -2.67 -14.50
CA PHE A 47 -19.36 -2.41 -15.70
C PHE A 47 -19.67 -0.92 -15.88
N THR A 48 -20.00 -0.24 -14.77
CA THR A 48 -20.31 1.19 -14.77
C THR A 48 -19.05 2.03 -14.50
N PRO A 49 -18.90 3.22 -15.11
CA PRO A 49 -17.84 4.15 -14.76
C PRO A 49 -17.86 4.53 -13.28
N GLY A 50 -16.70 4.88 -12.74
CA GLY A 50 -16.52 5.29 -11.36
C GLY A 50 -15.42 4.51 -10.65
N ILE A 51 -15.08 4.97 -9.47
CA ILE A 51 -14.15 4.35 -8.53
C ILE A 51 -14.96 3.75 -7.38
N TYR A 52 -14.92 2.45 -7.26
CA TYR A 52 -15.61 1.67 -6.23
C TYR A 52 -14.57 1.12 -5.27
N LEU A 53 -14.66 1.48 -4.00
CA LEU A 53 -13.70 1.06 -2.97
C LEU A 53 -14.44 0.31 -1.85
N LYS A 54 -13.93 -0.87 -1.51
CA LYS A 54 -14.43 -1.73 -0.43
C LYS A 54 -13.27 -2.06 0.51
N TYR A 55 -13.25 -1.41 1.64
CA TYR A 55 -12.31 -1.66 2.74
C TYR A 55 -13.10 -1.67 4.05
N SER A 56 -12.65 -1.02 5.14
CA SER A 56 -13.51 -0.82 6.34
C SER A 56 -14.73 0.09 6.08
N LYS A 57 -14.75 0.74 4.91
CA LYS A 57 -15.85 1.57 4.40
C LYS A 57 -16.15 1.20 2.96
N LEU A 58 -17.31 1.67 2.48
CA LEU A 58 -17.67 1.63 1.07
C LEU A 58 -17.62 3.06 0.52
N GLU A 59 -16.90 3.23 -0.58
CA GLU A 59 -16.87 4.50 -1.32
C GLU A 59 -17.26 4.25 -2.77
N HIS A 60 -18.03 5.18 -3.34
CA HIS A 60 -18.26 5.29 -4.77
C HIS A 60 -18.08 6.74 -5.16
N VAL A 61 -17.08 7.04 -5.97
CA VAL A 61 -16.71 8.38 -6.38
C VAL A 61 -16.39 8.44 -7.87
N GLU A 62 -16.51 9.64 -8.46
CA GLU A 62 -16.29 9.86 -9.89
C GLU A 62 -14.83 10.23 -10.22
N SER A 63 -14.08 10.74 -9.25
CA SER A 63 -12.70 11.17 -9.43
C SER A 63 -11.79 10.73 -8.29
N VAL A 64 -10.49 10.62 -8.57
CA VAL A 64 -9.48 10.23 -7.58
C VAL A 64 -9.39 11.23 -6.42
N ASP A 65 -9.64 12.51 -6.67
CA ASP A 65 -9.56 13.54 -5.64
C ASP A 65 -10.65 13.42 -4.58
N GLN A 66 -11.78 12.80 -4.92
CA GLN A 66 -12.90 12.54 -4.00
C GLN A 66 -12.66 11.32 -3.09
N VAL A 67 -11.66 10.49 -3.37
CA VAL A 67 -11.33 9.32 -2.57
C VAL A 67 -10.92 9.74 -1.16
N GLN A 68 -11.62 9.21 -0.15
CA GLN A 68 -11.36 9.56 1.25
C GLN A 68 -10.15 8.82 1.82
N HIS A 69 -9.95 7.55 1.42
CA HIS A 69 -8.82 6.76 1.91
C HIS A 69 -7.49 7.32 1.39
N PRO A 70 -6.62 7.85 2.26
CA PRO A 70 -5.46 8.64 1.82
C PRO A 70 -4.45 7.83 1.00
N ILE A 71 -4.13 6.61 1.41
CA ILE A 71 -3.18 5.74 0.67
C ILE A 71 -3.74 5.39 -0.71
N ILE A 72 -5.04 5.05 -0.81
CA ILE A 72 -5.66 4.73 -2.10
C ILE A 72 -5.63 5.96 -3.00
N ARG A 73 -5.98 7.13 -2.47
CA ARG A 73 -5.96 8.37 -3.22
C ARG A 73 -4.57 8.68 -3.78
N GLU A 74 -3.54 8.64 -2.93
CA GLU A 74 -2.16 8.93 -3.37
C GLU A 74 -1.63 7.85 -4.32
N GLY A 75 -1.93 6.58 -4.11
CA GLY A 75 -1.58 5.49 -5.03
C GLY A 75 -2.22 5.66 -6.40
N LEU A 76 -3.51 5.97 -6.47
CA LEU A 76 -4.21 6.21 -7.74
C LEU A 76 -3.72 7.48 -8.45
N LYS A 77 -3.37 8.55 -7.70
CA LYS A 77 -2.74 9.76 -8.25
C LYS A 77 -1.39 9.47 -8.86
N MET A 78 -0.53 8.75 -8.13
CA MET A 78 0.80 8.34 -8.62
C MET A 78 0.67 7.55 -9.93
N MET A 79 -0.32 6.67 -10.03
CA MET A 79 -0.55 5.84 -11.20
C MET A 79 -1.19 6.60 -12.38
N GLN A 80 -1.60 7.86 -12.22
CA GLN A 80 -2.23 8.67 -13.27
C GLN A 80 -3.36 7.92 -13.99
N LEU A 81 -4.29 7.37 -13.24
CA LEU A 81 -5.39 6.59 -13.82
C LEU A 81 -6.26 7.51 -14.68
N LYS A 82 -6.16 7.36 -16.01
CA LYS A 82 -6.82 8.24 -16.99
C LYS A 82 -8.34 8.06 -17.06
N SER A 83 -8.85 6.94 -16.60
CA SER A 83 -10.29 6.65 -16.61
C SER A 83 -10.67 6.03 -15.27
N PRO A 84 -11.57 6.66 -14.51
CA PRO A 84 -12.00 6.15 -13.23
C PRO A 84 -13.01 5.02 -13.39
N GLN A 85 -12.58 3.89 -13.93
CA GLN A 85 -13.38 2.68 -14.05
C GLN A 85 -12.62 1.55 -13.34
N VAL A 86 -12.60 1.63 -12.01
CA VAL A 86 -11.84 0.71 -11.16
C VAL A 86 -12.63 0.35 -9.91
N GLU A 87 -12.63 -0.92 -9.57
CA GLU A 87 -13.13 -1.42 -8.29
C GLU A 87 -11.97 -2.05 -7.53
N LEU A 88 -11.74 -1.58 -6.31
CA LEU A 88 -10.73 -2.07 -5.39
C LEU A 88 -11.42 -2.65 -4.14
N THR A 89 -11.02 -3.86 -3.76
CA THR A 89 -11.48 -4.48 -2.51
C THR A 89 -10.28 -4.93 -1.69
N THR A 90 -10.32 -4.66 -0.40
CA THR A 90 -9.26 -5.01 0.55
C THR A 90 -9.75 -6.04 1.55
N LEU A 91 -8.94 -7.05 1.80
CA LEU A 91 -9.13 -8.06 2.84
C LEU A 91 -7.82 -8.21 3.62
N ALA A 92 -7.91 -8.56 4.88
CA ALA A 92 -6.74 -8.81 5.72
C ALA A 92 -7.00 -9.96 6.70
N ASP A 93 -5.98 -10.79 6.90
CA ASP A 93 -6.05 -11.91 7.86
C ASP A 93 -6.03 -11.44 9.31
N ILE A 94 -5.52 -10.23 9.57
CA ILE A 94 -5.41 -9.65 10.91
C ILE A 94 -5.94 -8.21 10.85
N PRO A 95 -6.65 -7.74 11.87
CA PRO A 95 -7.12 -6.35 11.94
C PRO A 95 -5.99 -5.33 11.84
N ALA A 96 -6.30 -4.15 11.33
CA ALA A 96 -5.36 -3.02 11.31
C ALA A 96 -5.00 -2.57 12.74
N GLY A 97 -3.82 -1.94 12.89
CA GLY A 97 -3.39 -1.38 14.17
C GLY A 97 -2.72 -2.37 15.13
N THR A 98 -2.36 -3.55 14.67
CA THR A 98 -1.67 -4.58 15.48
C THR A 98 -0.14 -4.45 15.50
N GLY A 99 0.43 -3.42 14.87
CA GLY A 99 1.87 -3.22 14.81
C GLY A 99 2.62 -4.18 13.87
N MET A 100 1.91 -4.93 13.02
CA MET A 100 2.48 -5.95 12.13
C MET A 100 2.74 -5.47 10.70
N GLY A 101 2.80 -4.16 10.45
CA GLY A 101 3.07 -3.58 9.13
C GLY A 101 1.89 -3.64 8.15
N SER A 102 0.65 -3.72 8.64
CA SER A 102 -0.53 -3.90 7.77
C SER A 102 -0.78 -2.73 6.81
N SER A 103 -0.45 -1.49 7.20
CA SER A 103 -0.60 -0.31 6.35
C SER A 103 0.31 -0.41 5.13
N SER A 104 1.60 -0.67 5.36
CA SER A 104 2.59 -0.73 4.29
C SER A 104 2.44 -1.98 3.42
N ALA A 105 2.08 -3.13 4.02
CA ALA A 105 1.69 -4.32 3.26
C ALA A 105 0.49 -4.04 2.35
N PHE A 106 -0.49 -3.25 2.83
CA PHE A 106 -1.59 -2.77 2.02
C PHE A 106 -1.11 -1.87 0.88
N THR A 107 -0.23 -0.91 1.15
CA THR A 107 0.30 0.03 0.15
C THR A 107 1.02 -0.72 -0.97
N VAL A 108 1.90 -1.68 -0.63
CA VAL A 108 2.60 -2.52 -1.61
C VAL A 108 1.63 -3.36 -2.43
N SER A 109 0.64 -4.01 -1.80
CA SER A 109 -0.38 -4.79 -2.52
C SER A 109 -1.22 -3.92 -3.45
N LEU A 110 -1.58 -2.71 -3.01
CA LEU A 110 -2.31 -1.72 -3.82
C LEU A 110 -1.51 -1.33 -5.07
N LEU A 111 -0.25 -0.97 -4.90
CA LEU A 111 0.62 -0.60 -6.01
C LEU A 111 0.78 -1.76 -7.00
N GLN A 112 0.99 -2.97 -6.49
CA GLN A 112 1.11 -4.17 -7.32
C GLN A 112 -0.13 -4.40 -8.19
N VAL A 113 -1.34 -4.32 -7.61
CA VAL A 113 -2.57 -4.56 -8.39
C VAL A 113 -2.83 -3.44 -9.39
N VAL A 114 -2.56 -2.18 -9.04
CA VAL A 114 -2.80 -1.05 -9.94
C VAL A 114 -1.80 -1.03 -11.09
N HIS A 115 -0.53 -1.32 -10.85
CA HIS A 115 0.45 -1.52 -11.93
C HIS A 115 0.04 -2.67 -12.85
N SER A 116 -0.33 -3.81 -12.27
CA SER A 116 -0.78 -4.97 -13.06
C SER A 116 -2.06 -4.66 -13.85
N TYR A 117 -2.98 -3.89 -13.29
CA TYR A 117 -4.19 -3.42 -13.97
C TYR A 117 -3.86 -2.55 -15.19
N GLN A 118 -2.82 -1.75 -15.10
CA GLN A 118 -2.30 -0.93 -16.19
C GLN A 118 -1.35 -1.70 -17.13
N LYS A 119 -1.17 -3.01 -16.91
CA LYS A 119 -0.23 -3.86 -17.67
C LYS A 119 1.22 -3.38 -17.57
N ARG A 120 1.62 -2.83 -16.43
CA ARG A 120 2.99 -2.39 -16.14
C ARG A 120 3.62 -3.37 -15.17
N TYR A 121 4.81 -3.83 -15.48
CA TYR A 121 5.62 -4.60 -14.54
C TYR A 121 6.42 -3.68 -13.64
N ARG A 122 6.52 -4.05 -12.36
CA ARG A 122 7.41 -3.44 -11.37
C ARG A 122 8.12 -4.53 -10.58
N SER A 123 9.40 -4.30 -10.29
CA SER A 123 10.15 -5.16 -9.38
C SER A 123 9.66 -4.97 -7.93
N GLN A 124 9.93 -5.93 -7.06
CA GLN A 124 9.59 -5.81 -5.63
C GLN A 124 10.24 -4.58 -5.00
N LEU A 125 11.52 -4.33 -5.32
CA LEU A 125 12.24 -3.15 -4.84
C LEU A 125 11.56 -1.85 -5.28
N SER A 126 11.18 -1.73 -6.56
CA SER A 126 10.48 -0.53 -7.04
C SER A 126 9.14 -0.32 -6.36
N LEU A 127 8.41 -1.39 -6.05
CA LEU A 127 7.14 -1.29 -5.31
C LEU A 127 7.36 -0.82 -3.88
N ALA A 128 8.41 -1.31 -3.22
CA ALA A 128 8.78 -0.87 -1.87
C ALA A 128 9.19 0.62 -1.87
N GLU A 129 9.97 1.06 -2.84
CA GLU A 129 10.37 2.47 -2.99
C GLU A 129 9.16 3.39 -3.24
N GLU A 130 8.26 3.00 -4.14
CA GLU A 130 7.02 3.74 -4.41
C GLU A 130 6.10 3.78 -3.17
N ALA A 131 6.02 2.69 -2.39
CA ALA A 131 5.26 2.65 -1.15
C ALA A 131 5.87 3.57 -0.09
N CYS A 132 7.19 3.58 0.08
CA CYS A 132 7.90 4.54 0.93
C CYS A 132 7.63 5.99 0.49
N GLU A 133 7.66 6.28 -0.81
CA GLU A 133 7.34 7.62 -1.32
C GLU A 133 5.93 8.05 -0.91
N ILE A 134 4.92 7.17 -1.06
CA ILE A 134 3.55 7.49 -0.67
C ILE A 134 3.46 7.75 0.83
N GLU A 135 3.90 6.81 1.66
CA GLU A 135 3.65 6.87 3.10
C GLU A 135 4.55 7.89 3.81
N ILE A 136 5.85 7.95 3.45
CA ILE A 136 6.82 8.81 4.14
C ILE A 136 6.86 10.22 3.55
N GLU A 137 6.96 10.34 2.21
CA GLU A 137 7.21 11.65 1.60
C GLU A 137 5.89 12.41 1.30
N ARG A 138 4.89 11.75 0.72
CA ARG A 138 3.62 12.40 0.34
C ARG A 138 2.69 12.57 1.53
N MET A 139 2.51 11.52 2.32
CA MET A 139 1.61 11.53 3.48
C MET A 139 2.30 12.00 4.77
N LYS A 140 3.64 12.10 4.77
CA LYS A 140 4.45 12.51 5.92
C LYS A 140 4.15 11.70 7.18
N GLN A 141 3.90 10.42 7.02
CA GLN A 141 3.70 9.53 8.15
C GLN A 141 5.02 9.33 8.92
N PRO A 142 4.98 9.31 10.26
CA PRO A 142 6.16 9.08 11.09
C PRO A 142 6.50 7.58 11.18
N ILE A 143 6.75 6.95 10.04
CA ILE A 143 7.06 5.52 9.93
C ILE A 143 8.43 5.28 9.30
N GLY A 144 8.95 4.08 9.47
CA GLY A 144 10.18 3.62 8.86
C GLY A 144 9.96 2.88 7.54
N LYS A 145 11.02 2.23 7.04
CA LYS A 145 11.04 1.51 5.76
C LYS A 145 10.95 -0.01 5.91
N GLN A 146 10.75 -0.53 7.12
CA GLN A 146 10.82 -1.97 7.37
C GLN A 146 9.61 -2.77 6.87
N ASP A 147 8.54 -2.09 6.53
CA ASP A 147 7.24 -2.70 6.28
C ASP A 147 6.89 -2.76 4.78
N GLN A 148 7.65 -2.07 3.94
CA GLN A 148 7.47 -2.01 2.49
C GLN A 148 8.29 -3.09 1.71
#